data_dccaab864fb1dbba489a82367a2d6f8c
#
_entry.id   dccaab864fb1dbba489a82367a2d6f8c
#
_cell.length_a   1.000
_cell.length_b   1.000
_cell.length_c   1.000
_cell.angle_alpha   90.00
_cell.angle_beta   90.00
_cell.angle_gamma   90.00
#
_symmetry.space_group_name_H-M   'P 1'
#
loop_
_entity.id
_entity.type
_entity.pdbx_description
1 polymer ?
#
loop_
_entity_poly.entity_id
_entity_poly.type
_entity_poly.pdbx_seq_one_letter_code
_entity_poly.pdbx_strand_id
1 'polypeptide(L)'
;GLALRPLEGAEDGGASGFMQGLGRGLVGALTKPAAGAFDMASSITEGLRNTTLVFEQNSIDRVRLPRFIASDHVVRPFSEREALGQMWLQTMDAGRLVRDEYVAHINTPGPHGGATIMLTETRILYVRTAHLKALWEVVWSDLSTISLESNGISLVLRCGVLGPYLTIPEESPRLWLFRQISGVVQKYNAAHA
;
A
#
# COMPACT_ATOMS: atom_id res chain seq x y z
N GLY A 1 53.25 1.77 13.35
CA GLY A 1 52.92 2.99 14.08
C GLY A 1 53.04 2.83 15.62
N LEU A 2 52.84 1.64 16.20
CA LEU A 2 52.93 1.43 17.65
C LEU A 2 54.38 1.38 18.15
N ALA A 3 55.32 0.89 17.33
CA ALA A 3 56.73 0.73 17.70
C ALA A 3 57.59 1.99 17.45
N LEU A 4 57.23 2.84 16.50
CA LEU A 4 57.98 4.03 16.15
C LEU A 4 57.72 5.26 17.04
N ARG A 5 56.51 5.48 17.48
CA ARG A 5 56.14 6.61 18.31
C ARG A 5 56.76 6.66 19.71
N PRO A 6 56.90 5.51 20.44
CA PRO A 6 57.61 5.54 21.69
C PRO A 6 59.10 5.87 21.55
N LEU A 7 59.74 5.45 20.44
CA LEU A 7 61.14 5.75 20.14
C LEU A 7 61.34 7.26 19.81
N GLU A 8 60.48 7.85 18.97
CA GLU A 8 60.51 9.28 18.66
C GLU A 8 60.35 10.14 19.96
N GLY A 9 59.43 9.72 20.88
CA GLY A 9 59.23 10.42 22.13
C GLY A 9 60.40 10.30 23.09
N ALA A 10 61.23 9.22 23.01
CA ALA A 10 62.39 9.04 23.85
C ALA A 10 63.61 9.88 23.38
N GLU A 11 63.72 10.17 22.09
CA GLU A 11 64.77 11.01 21.53
C GLU A 11 64.64 12.48 21.93
N ASP A 12 63.37 12.99 21.96
CA ASP A 12 63.09 14.40 22.21
C ASP A 12 62.88 14.78 23.70
N GLY A 13 62.50 13.85 24.55
CA GLY A 13 62.08 14.16 25.93
C GLY A 13 62.45 13.13 27.01
N GLY A 14 63.38 12.21 26.76
CA GLY A 14 63.80 11.17 27.71
C GLY A 14 62.62 10.29 28.19
N ALA A 15 62.64 9.86 29.46
CA ALA A 15 61.63 8.97 30.00
C ALA A 15 60.19 9.51 29.96
N SER A 16 60.03 10.82 30.10
CA SER A 16 58.68 11.45 30.02
C SER A 16 58.15 11.50 28.59
N GLY A 17 59.01 11.73 27.63
CA GLY A 17 58.65 11.68 26.20
C GLY A 17 58.30 10.28 25.72
N PHE A 18 59.04 9.30 26.20
CA PHE A 18 58.71 7.88 25.96
C PHE A 18 57.31 7.50 26.48
N MET A 19 57.02 7.86 27.74
CA MET A 19 55.68 7.60 28.30
C MET A 19 54.56 8.32 27.57
N GLN A 20 54.78 9.55 27.13
CA GLN A 20 53.83 10.32 26.34
C GLN A 20 53.63 9.72 24.93
N GLY A 21 54.69 9.23 24.32
CA GLY A 21 54.66 8.53 23.05
C GLY A 21 53.92 7.18 23.15
N LEU A 22 54.12 6.46 24.23
CA LEU A 22 53.42 5.22 24.52
C LEU A 22 51.93 5.44 24.73
N GLY A 23 51.58 6.49 25.53
CA GLY A 23 50.17 6.86 25.73
C GLY A 23 49.45 7.23 24.44
N ARG A 24 50.06 8.03 23.57
CA ARG A 24 49.51 8.37 22.26
C ARG A 24 49.42 7.17 21.32
N GLY A 25 50.35 6.26 21.40
CA GLY A 25 50.33 5.00 20.64
C GLY A 25 49.19 4.07 21.05
N LEU A 26 48.95 3.96 22.38
CA LEU A 26 47.86 3.17 22.92
C LEU A 26 46.50 3.74 22.61
N VAL A 27 46.31 5.05 22.72
CA VAL A 27 45.07 5.73 22.33
C VAL A 27 44.81 5.53 20.83
N GLY A 28 45.84 5.68 19.98
CA GLY A 28 45.71 5.42 18.56
C GLY A 28 45.38 3.96 18.21
N ALA A 29 45.86 3.00 19.00
CA ALA A 29 45.57 1.59 18.81
C ALA A 29 44.14 1.20 19.22
N LEU A 30 43.58 1.90 20.24
CA LEU A 30 42.20 1.67 20.67
C LEU A 30 41.17 2.38 19.80
N THR A 31 41.52 3.55 19.21
CA THR A 31 40.59 4.32 18.38
C THR A 31 40.52 3.85 16.92
N LYS A 32 41.64 3.32 16.38
CA LYS A 32 41.67 2.85 14.99
C LYS A 32 40.72 1.67 14.71
N PRO A 33 40.61 0.64 15.55
CA PRO A 33 39.61 -0.41 15.35
C PRO A 33 38.17 0.12 15.40
N ALA A 34 37.90 1.06 16.32
CA ALA A 34 36.57 1.66 16.41
C ALA A 34 36.22 2.49 15.15
N ALA A 35 37.16 3.33 14.68
CA ALA A 35 36.97 4.07 13.42
C ALA A 35 36.77 3.14 12.22
N GLY A 36 37.57 2.09 12.11
CA GLY A 36 37.40 1.08 11.04
C GLY A 36 36.08 0.34 11.11
N ALA A 37 35.56 0.06 12.31
CA ALA A 37 34.24 -0.55 12.48
C ALA A 37 33.10 0.40 12.06
N PHE A 38 33.21 1.69 12.35
CA PHE A 38 32.27 2.70 11.88
C PHE A 38 32.32 2.91 10.36
N ASP A 39 33.50 2.95 9.77
CA ASP A 39 33.69 3.03 8.31
C ASP A 39 33.12 1.80 7.61
N MET A 40 33.33 0.61 8.16
CA MET A 40 32.74 -0.63 7.66
C MET A 40 31.22 -0.64 7.79
N ALA A 41 30.67 -0.21 8.93
CA ALA A 41 29.24 -0.09 9.12
C ALA A 41 28.60 0.90 8.16
N SER A 42 29.26 2.06 7.95
CA SER A 42 28.82 3.07 6.96
C SER A 42 28.84 2.54 5.54
N SER A 43 29.90 1.83 5.16
CA SER A 43 30.04 1.22 3.83
C SER A 43 29.00 0.10 3.59
N ILE A 44 28.69 -0.69 4.61
CA ILE A 44 27.61 -1.69 4.55
C ILE A 44 26.27 -1.00 4.37
N THR A 45 26.01 0.08 5.11
CA THR A 45 24.76 0.83 5.02
C THR A 45 24.59 1.50 3.66
N GLU A 46 25.64 2.08 3.11
CA GLU A 46 25.64 2.63 1.73
C GLU A 46 25.47 1.52 0.69
N GLY A 47 26.14 0.38 0.86
CA GLY A 47 25.98 -0.78 0.00
C GLY A 47 24.54 -1.31 0.01
N LEU A 48 23.93 -1.44 1.17
CA LEU A 48 22.52 -1.84 1.31
C LEU A 48 21.58 -0.82 0.66
N ARG A 49 21.78 0.48 0.93
CA ARG A 49 20.98 1.54 0.32
C ARG A 49 21.11 1.54 -1.20
N ASN A 50 22.32 1.42 -1.73
CA ASN A 50 22.55 1.37 -3.17
C ASN A 50 21.99 0.09 -3.79
N THR A 51 22.05 -1.05 -3.08
CA THR A 51 21.42 -2.29 -3.51
C THR A 51 19.90 -2.15 -3.56
N THR A 52 19.29 -1.54 -2.54
CA THR A 52 17.84 -1.27 -2.53
C THR A 52 17.44 -0.34 -3.67
N LEU A 53 18.21 0.75 -3.92
CA LEU A 53 17.97 1.66 -5.03
C LEU A 53 18.15 0.98 -6.41
N VAL A 54 19.13 0.08 -6.54
CA VAL A 54 19.32 -0.71 -7.76
C VAL A 54 18.18 -1.70 -7.96
N PHE A 55 17.68 -2.33 -6.90
CA PHE A 55 16.48 -3.16 -6.98
C PHE A 55 15.24 -2.35 -7.28
N GLU A 56 15.08 -1.15 -6.70
CA GLU A 56 13.98 -0.24 -7.05
C GLU A 56 14.11 0.29 -8.48
N GLN A 57 15.30 0.60 -8.95
CA GLN A 57 15.52 1.06 -10.33
C GLN A 57 15.43 -0.06 -11.37
N ASN A 58 15.82 -1.29 -11.03
CA ASN A 58 15.67 -2.45 -11.92
C ASN A 58 14.28 -3.10 -11.83
N SER A 59 13.50 -2.81 -10.79
CA SER A 59 12.09 -3.19 -10.69
C SER A 59 11.14 -2.22 -11.43
N ILE A 60 11.67 -1.42 -12.37
CA ILE A 60 10.88 -0.93 -13.50
C ILE A 60 10.64 -2.10 -14.49
N ASP A 61 10.62 -3.29 -14.03
CA ASP A 61 9.78 -4.30 -14.65
C ASP A 61 8.37 -3.74 -14.55
N ARG A 62 7.88 -3.26 -15.68
CA ARG A 62 6.52 -2.78 -15.85
C ARG A 62 5.58 -3.92 -15.51
N VAL A 63 5.39 -4.15 -14.20
CA VAL A 63 4.47 -5.15 -13.68
C VAL A 63 3.08 -4.71 -14.11
N ARG A 64 2.64 -5.23 -15.24
CA ARG A 64 1.26 -5.05 -15.66
C ARG A 64 0.40 -5.91 -14.77
N LEU A 65 -0.58 -5.30 -14.16
CA LEU A 65 -1.62 -6.05 -13.47
C LEU A 65 -2.25 -7.08 -14.43
N PRO A 66 -2.65 -8.25 -13.93
CA PRO A 66 -3.41 -9.20 -14.73
C PRO A 66 -4.62 -8.51 -15.35
N ARG A 67 -4.88 -8.80 -16.64
CA ARG A 67 -6.06 -8.26 -17.31
C ARG A 67 -7.33 -8.78 -16.64
N PHE A 68 -8.25 -7.89 -16.33
CA PHE A 68 -9.59 -8.28 -15.94
C PHE A 68 -10.33 -8.87 -17.15
N ILE A 69 -10.93 -10.04 -16.96
CA ILE A 69 -11.83 -10.69 -17.93
C ILE A 69 -13.12 -10.99 -17.17
N ALA A 70 -14.20 -10.38 -17.62
CA ALA A 70 -15.52 -10.56 -17.03
C ALA A 70 -16.10 -11.97 -17.34
N SER A 71 -17.20 -12.34 -16.68
CA SER A 71 -17.88 -13.63 -16.85
C SER A 71 -18.36 -13.91 -18.27
N ASP A 72 -18.51 -12.88 -19.11
CA ASP A 72 -18.82 -13.01 -20.53
C ASP A 72 -17.66 -13.51 -21.40
N HIS A 73 -16.46 -13.68 -20.80
CA HIS A 73 -15.22 -14.11 -21.46
C HIS A 73 -14.78 -13.25 -22.65
N VAL A 74 -15.31 -12.03 -22.78
CA VAL A 74 -14.93 -11.09 -23.85
C VAL A 74 -13.66 -10.34 -23.47
N VAL A 75 -12.65 -10.44 -24.32
CA VAL A 75 -11.39 -9.69 -24.14
C VAL A 75 -11.59 -8.25 -24.59
N ARG A 76 -11.62 -7.33 -23.63
CA ARG A 76 -11.72 -5.88 -23.84
C ARG A 76 -10.34 -5.22 -23.82
N PRO A 77 -10.18 -3.97 -24.29
CA PRO A 77 -8.96 -3.22 -24.10
C PRO A 77 -8.54 -3.21 -22.63
N PHE A 78 -7.23 -3.20 -22.36
CA PHE A 78 -6.71 -3.21 -20.99
C PHE A 78 -7.13 -1.93 -20.24
N SER A 79 -7.75 -2.11 -19.10
CA SER A 79 -8.10 -1.06 -18.16
C SER A 79 -7.34 -1.30 -16.86
N GLU A 80 -6.43 -0.39 -16.53
CA GLU A 80 -5.67 -0.46 -15.28
C GLU A 80 -6.59 -0.41 -14.05
N ARG A 81 -7.63 0.41 -14.14
CA ARG A 81 -8.64 0.55 -13.09
C ARG A 81 -9.37 -0.76 -12.81
N GLU A 82 -9.82 -1.46 -13.85
CA GLU A 82 -10.50 -2.75 -13.70
C GLU A 82 -9.56 -3.82 -13.18
N ALA A 83 -8.34 -3.88 -13.72
CA ALA A 83 -7.30 -4.81 -13.28
C ALA A 83 -6.95 -4.61 -11.80
N LEU A 84 -6.82 -3.35 -11.36
CA LEU A 84 -6.56 -2.99 -9.96
C LEU A 84 -7.75 -3.37 -9.06
N GLY A 85 -8.97 -3.07 -9.48
CA GLY A 85 -10.17 -3.42 -8.73
C GLY A 85 -10.34 -4.92 -8.54
N GLN A 86 -10.12 -5.69 -9.59
CA GLN A 86 -10.13 -7.16 -9.53
C GLN A 86 -9.04 -7.71 -8.61
N MET A 87 -7.82 -7.19 -8.70
CA MET A 87 -6.73 -7.59 -7.81
C MET A 87 -7.07 -7.31 -6.33
N TRP A 88 -7.63 -6.14 -6.03
CA TRP A 88 -8.08 -5.82 -4.68
C TRP A 88 -9.15 -6.77 -4.18
N LEU A 89 -10.14 -7.08 -5.02
CA LEU A 89 -11.20 -8.02 -4.67
C LEU A 89 -10.67 -9.42 -4.35
N GLN A 90 -9.69 -9.89 -5.13
CA GLN A 90 -9.07 -11.20 -4.93
C GLN A 90 -8.21 -11.29 -3.67
N THR A 91 -7.58 -10.19 -3.25
CA THR A 91 -6.68 -10.16 -2.09
C THR A 91 -7.37 -9.73 -0.79
N MET A 92 -8.52 -9.06 -0.90
CA MET A 92 -9.27 -8.53 0.23
C MET A 92 -9.74 -9.63 1.19
N ASP A 93 -9.66 -9.34 2.51
CA ASP A 93 -10.12 -10.25 3.56
C ASP A 93 -9.60 -11.69 3.37
N ALA A 94 -8.31 -11.82 3.05
CA ALA A 94 -7.64 -13.10 2.78
C ALA A 94 -8.28 -13.94 1.66
N GLY A 95 -8.83 -13.28 0.64
CA GLY A 95 -9.42 -13.94 -0.54
C GLY A 95 -10.86 -14.39 -0.34
N ARG A 96 -11.56 -13.93 0.69
CA ARG A 96 -12.97 -14.28 0.95
C ARG A 96 -13.87 -13.99 -0.24
N LEU A 97 -13.54 -12.97 -1.03
CA LEU A 97 -14.33 -12.48 -2.16
C LEU A 97 -13.79 -12.90 -3.53
N VAL A 98 -12.90 -13.89 -3.58
CA VAL A 98 -12.25 -14.36 -4.82
C VAL A 98 -13.25 -14.85 -5.88
N ARG A 99 -14.44 -15.29 -5.46
CA ARG A 99 -15.50 -15.78 -6.35
C ARG A 99 -16.43 -14.68 -6.85
N ASP A 100 -16.40 -13.50 -6.23
CA ASP A 100 -17.23 -12.38 -6.66
C ASP A 100 -16.61 -11.76 -7.92
N GLU A 101 -17.44 -11.42 -8.89
CA GLU A 101 -17.00 -10.69 -10.08
C GLU A 101 -16.96 -9.20 -9.81
N TYR A 102 -15.83 -8.58 -10.13
CA TYR A 102 -15.65 -7.15 -10.05
C TYR A 102 -16.51 -6.43 -11.11
N VAL A 103 -17.18 -5.36 -10.71
CA VAL A 103 -17.95 -4.52 -11.63
C VAL A 103 -17.33 -3.13 -11.74
N ALA A 104 -17.16 -2.44 -10.63
CA ALA A 104 -16.67 -1.08 -10.62
C ALA A 104 -16.16 -0.67 -9.24
N HIS A 105 -15.35 0.38 -9.18
CA HIS A 105 -15.01 1.01 -7.92
C HIS A 105 -14.84 2.53 -8.07
N ILE A 106 -14.96 3.23 -6.96
CA ILE A 106 -14.69 4.65 -6.85
C ILE A 106 -13.98 4.95 -5.54
N ASN A 107 -12.92 5.74 -5.61
CA ASN A 107 -12.23 6.21 -4.43
C ASN A 107 -12.98 7.40 -3.82
N THR A 108 -13.14 7.38 -2.50
CA THR A 108 -13.77 8.44 -1.74
C THR A 108 -12.79 8.98 -0.69
N PRO A 109 -12.83 10.29 -0.40
CA PRO A 109 -12.08 10.81 0.73
C PRO A 109 -12.60 10.18 2.01
N GLY A 110 -11.73 9.52 2.74
CA GLY A 110 -12.08 8.86 4.01
C GLY A 110 -11.24 9.40 5.17
N PRO A 111 -11.72 9.27 6.41
CA PRO A 111 -11.10 9.87 7.59
C PRO A 111 -9.71 9.33 7.95
N HIS A 112 -9.21 8.29 7.30
CA HIS A 112 -7.89 7.68 7.61
C HIS A 112 -7.16 7.20 6.34
N GLY A 113 -6.98 8.09 5.36
CA GLY A 113 -6.14 7.77 4.19
C GLY A 113 -6.90 7.25 2.98
N GLY A 114 -8.19 7.52 2.89
CA GLY A 114 -9.02 7.14 1.75
C GLY A 114 -9.78 5.82 1.93
N ALA A 115 -10.92 5.78 1.31
CA ALA A 115 -11.75 4.59 1.22
C ALA A 115 -12.20 4.38 -0.22
N THR A 116 -12.61 3.18 -0.54
CA THR A 116 -13.10 2.81 -1.87
C THR A 116 -14.47 2.18 -1.74
N ILE A 117 -15.42 2.66 -2.50
CA ILE A 117 -16.69 1.97 -2.73
C ILE A 117 -16.45 1.02 -3.89
N MET A 118 -16.66 -0.26 -3.68
CA MET A 118 -16.48 -1.30 -4.67
C MET A 118 -17.79 -2.03 -4.91
N LEU A 119 -18.10 -2.27 -6.17
CA LEU A 119 -19.28 -3.00 -6.63
C LEU A 119 -18.83 -4.35 -7.19
N THR A 120 -19.53 -5.39 -6.78
CA THR A 120 -19.44 -6.71 -7.38
C THR A 120 -20.80 -7.11 -7.94
N GLU A 121 -20.88 -8.21 -8.65
CA GLU A 121 -22.15 -8.76 -9.13
C GLU A 121 -23.13 -9.14 -8.01
N THR A 122 -22.62 -9.39 -6.78
CA THR A 122 -23.42 -9.86 -5.64
C THR A 122 -23.63 -8.82 -4.56
N ARG A 123 -22.76 -7.82 -4.43
CA ARG A 123 -22.77 -6.88 -3.30
C ARG A 123 -22.07 -5.55 -3.58
N ILE A 124 -22.31 -4.60 -2.70
CA ILE A 124 -21.53 -3.37 -2.56
C ILE A 124 -20.69 -3.43 -1.29
N LEU A 125 -19.47 -2.94 -1.37
CA LEU A 125 -18.47 -2.95 -0.31
C LEU A 125 -17.93 -1.54 -0.07
N TYR A 126 -17.71 -1.19 1.18
CA TYR A 126 -16.92 -0.02 1.56
C TYR A 126 -15.60 -0.48 2.15
N VAL A 127 -14.52 -0.19 1.47
CA VAL A 127 -13.20 -0.77 1.72
C VAL A 127 -12.24 0.30 2.18
N ARG A 128 -11.49 0.04 3.25
CA ARG A 128 -10.34 0.86 3.63
C ARG A 128 -9.17 0.50 2.73
N THR A 129 -8.73 1.45 1.91
CA THR A 129 -7.70 1.22 0.88
C THR A 129 -6.35 0.82 1.47
N ALA A 130 -5.95 1.41 2.62
CA ALA A 130 -4.65 1.15 3.24
C ALA A 130 -4.44 -0.31 3.67
N HIS A 131 -5.50 -1.06 3.97
CA HIS A 131 -5.41 -2.43 4.48
C HIS A 131 -6.23 -3.43 3.66
N LEU A 132 -6.85 -2.99 2.58
CA LEU A 132 -7.78 -3.78 1.74
C LEU A 132 -8.77 -4.59 2.59
N LYS A 133 -9.36 -3.91 3.59
CA LYS A 133 -10.33 -4.53 4.50
C LYS A 133 -11.70 -3.92 4.28
N ALA A 134 -12.72 -4.75 4.09
CA ALA A 134 -14.10 -4.32 4.05
C ALA A 134 -14.52 -3.81 5.44
N LEU A 135 -15.02 -2.59 5.49
CA LEU A 135 -15.58 -1.98 6.70
C LEU A 135 -17.03 -2.35 6.88
N TRP A 136 -17.76 -2.42 5.78
CA TRP A 136 -19.12 -2.95 5.69
C TRP A 136 -19.41 -3.43 4.28
N GLU A 137 -20.42 -4.27 4.15
CA GLU A 137 -20.93 -4.78 2.89
C GLU A 137 -22.47 -4.87 2.93
N VAL A 138 -23.09 -4.74 1.76
CA VAL A 138 -24.51 -4.96 1.57
C VAL A 138 -24.68 -5.85 0.34
N VAL A 139 -25.31 -7.01 0.50
CA VAL A 139 -25.65 -7.90 -0.61
C VAL A 139 -26.88 -7.39 -1.34
N TRP A 140 -26.95 -7.58 -2.64
CA TRP A 140 -28.07 -7.07 -3.45
C TRP A 140 -29.40 -7.71 -3.05
N SER A 141 -29.40 -8.94 -2.53
CA SER A 141 -30.61 -9.58 -2.00
C SER A 141 -31.27 -8.81 -0.86
N ASP A 142 -30.47 -8.10 -0.07
CA ASP A 142 -30.94 -7.36 1.11
C ASP A 142 -31.32 -5.93 0.77
N LEU A 143 -30.97 -5.46 -0.43
CA LEU A 143 -31.25 -4.11 -0.88
C LEU A 143 -32.70 -4.02 -1.40
N SER A 144 -33.46 -3.05 -0.90
CA SER A 144 -34.81 -2.73 -1.35
C SER A 144 -34.80 -1.65 -2.43
N THR A 145 -34.18 -0.51 -2.12
CA THR A 145 -34.14 0.62 -3.02
C THR A 145 -32.89 1.48 -2.81
N ILE A 146 -32.58 2.28 -3.80
CA ILE A 146 -31.53 3.29 -3.74
C ILE A 146 -32.11 4.64 -4.08
N SER A 147 -31.64 5.68 -3.38
CA SER A 147 -32.05 7.05 -3.61
C SER A 147 -30.85 7.94 -3.87
N LEU A 148 -30.95 8.75 -4.92
CA LEU A 148 -29.93 9.75 -5.22
C LEU A 148 -30.26 11.03 -4.42
N GLU A 149 -29.29 11.48 -3.63
CA GLU A 149 -29.38 12.68 -2.82
C GLU A 149 -28.39 13.76 -3.26
N SER A 150 -28.53 14.97 -2.74
CA SER A 150 -27.68 16.11 -3.11
C SER A 150 -26.20 15.89 -2.80
N ASN A 151 -25.87 15.10 -1.77
CA ASN A 151 -24.50 14.89 -1.30
C ASN A 151 -24.05 13.41 -1.28
N GLY A 152 -24.89 12.52 -1.79
CA GLY A 152 -24.58 11.08 -1.76
C GLY A 152 -25.66 10.18 -2.32
N ILE A 153 -25.58 8.91 -1.94
CA ILE A 153 -26.54 7.87 -2.30
C ILE A 153 -26.98 7.17 -1.02
N SER A 154 -28.29 7.11 -0.81
CA SER A 154 -28.91 6.39 0.31
C SER A 154 -29.27 4.97 -0.13
N LEU A 155 -28.95 3.99 0.70
CA LEU A 155 -29.31 2.58 0.53
C LEU A 155 -30.41 2.24 1.53
N VAL A 156 -31.49 1.64 1.07
CA VAL A 156 -32.59 1.17 1.92
C VAL A 156 -32.66 -0.35 1.84
N LEU A 157 -32.60 -1.01 2.97
CA LEU A 157 -32.63 -2.46 3.06
C LEU A 157 -34.08 -2.99 3.10
N ARG A 158 -34.27 -4.24 2.68
CA ARG A 158 -35.61 -4.89 2.63
C ARG A 158 -36.30 -4.99 3.99
N CYS A 159 -35.54 -4.97 5.08
CA CYS A 159 -36.07 -4.90 6.44
C CYS A 159 -36.65 -3.51 6.80
N GLY A 160 -36.64 -2.55 5.88
CA GLY A 160 -37.09 -1.17 6.10
C GLY A 160 -36.09 -0.31 6.90
N VAL A 161 -34.92 -0.85 7.20
CA VAL A 161 -33.83 -0.13 7.87
C VAL A 161 -33.03 0.63 6.85
N LEU A 162 -32.65 1.87 7.19
CA LEU A 162 -31.68 2.63 6.41
C LEU A 162 -30.34 1.91 6.45
N GLY A 163 -29.83 1.57 5.26
CA GLY A 163 -28.50 1.05 5.08
C GLY A 163 -27.42 2.14 5.19
N PRO A 164 -26.18 1.80 4.86
CA PRO A 164 -25.10 2.77 4.83
C PRO A 164 -25.36 3.90 3.84
N TYR A 165 -24.97 5.12 4.23
CA TYR A 165 -25.01 6.30 3.35
C TYR A 165 -23.67 6.48 2.66
N LEU A 166 -23.68 6.60 1.34
CA LEU A 166 -22.50 6.81 0.52
C LEU A 166 -22.30 8.32 0.28
N THR A 167 -21.41 8.93 1.04
CA THR A 167 -21.09 10.35 0.86
C THR A 167 -20.21 10.55 -0.37
N ILE A 168 -20.74 11.22 -1.39
CA ILE A 168 -20.06 11.59 -2.64
C ILE A 168 -20.47 13.00 -3.02
N PRO A 169 -19.71 14.02 -2.57
CA PRO A 169 -20.08 15.42 -2.77
C PRO A 169 -20.13 15.84 -4.24
N GLU A 170 -19.20 15.31 -5.05
CA GLU A 170 -19.12 15.62 -6.46
C GLU A 170 -20.26 14.97 -7.26
N GLU A 171 -20.95 15.75 -8.06
CA GLU A 171 -22.13 15.31 -8.81
C GLU A 171 -21.81 14.25 -9.86
N SER A 172 -20.78 14.46 -10.67
CA SER A 172 -20.43 13.55 -11.77
C SER A 172 -20.08 12.13 -11.30
N PRO A 173 -19.20 11.92 -10.31
CA PRO A 173 -18.93 10.61 -9.74
C PRO A 173 -20.15 9.98 -9.06
N ARG A 174 -20.97 10.81 -8.39
CA ARG A 174 -22.21 10.37 -7.72
C ARG A 174 -23.23 9.82 -8.70
N LEU A 175 -23.50 10.54 -9.79
CA LEU A 175 -24.40 10.09 -10.85
C LEU A 175 -23.87 8.84 -11.55
N TRP A 176 -22.57 8.79 -11.80
CA TRP A 176 -21.94 7.62 -12.39
C TRP A 176 -22.11 6.38 -11.49
N LEU A 177 -21.78 6.51 -10.20
CA LEU A 177 -21.91 5.38 -9.26
C LEU A 177 -23.38 4.94 -9.12
N PHE A 178 -24.31 5.88 -9.02
CA PHE A 178 -25.75 5.59 -8.97
C PHE A 178 -26.20 4.75 -10.17
N ARG A 179 -25.76 5.11 -11.39
CA ARG A 179 -26.04 4.34 -12.60
C ARG A 179 -25.43 2.94 -12.55
N GLN A 180 -24.20 2.81 -12.05
CA GLN A 180 -23.55 1.50 -11.91
C GLN A 180 -24.33 0.62 -10.93
N ILE A 181 -24.68 1.12 -9.74
CA ILE A 181 -25.46 0.38 -8.76
C ILE A 181 -26.83 -0.03 -9.36
N SER A 182 -27.55 0.91 -9.98
CA SER A 182 -28.84 0.62 -10.60
C SER A 182 -28.74 -0.50 -11.65
N GLY A 183 -27.72 -0.44 -12.50
CA GLY A 183 -27.50 -1.46 -13.54
C GLY A 183 -27.19 -2.83 -12.97
N VAL A 184 -26.37 -2.91 -11.92
CA VAL A 184 -26.04 -4.19 -11.25
C VAL A 184 -27.25 -4.77 -10.56
N VAL A 185 -27.98 -3.95 -9.78
CA VAL A 185 -29.19 -4.38 -9.07
C VAL A 185 -30.25 -4.89 -10.05
N GLN A 186 -30.44 -4.21 -11.18
CA GLN A 186 -31.36 -4.66 -12.22
C GLN A 186 -30.96 -6.03 -12.80
N LYS A 187 -29.67 -6.21 -13.12
CA LYS A 187 -29.14 -7.50 -13.62
C LYS A 187 -29.31 -8.59 -12.57
N TYR A 188 -28.98 -8.30 -11.32
CA TYR A 188 -29.11 -9.24 -10.21
C TYR A 188 -30.56 -9.69 -10.03
N ASN A 189 -31.52 -8.77 -10.01
CA ASN A 189 -32.94 -9.09 -9.90
C ASN A 189 -33.45 -9.90 -11.10
N ALA A 190 -33.02 -9.58 -12.31
CA ALA A 190 -33.39 -10.34 -13.51
C ALA A 190 -32.84 -11.76 -13.51
N ALA A 191 -31.69 -12.01 -12.88
CA ALA A 191 -31.10 -13.35 -12.77
C ALA A 191 -31.71 -14.21 -11.66
N HIS A 192 -32.44 -13.59 -10.70
CA HIS A 192 -33.01 -14.27 -9.51
C HIS A 192 -34.54 -14.14 -9.42
N ALA A 193 -35.20 -13.63 -10.47
CA ALA A 193 -36.64 -13.59 -10.63
C ALA A 193 -37.14 -14.87 -11.30
#